data_89bb4f7e6d7f6d69bebaddcac7cf4ac6
#
_entry.id   89bb4f7e6d7f6d69bebaddcac7cf4ac6
#
_cell.length_a   1.000
_cell.length_b   1.000
_cell.length_c   1.000
_cell.angle_alpha   90.00
_cell.angle_beta   90.00
_cell.angle_gamma   90.00
#
_symmetry.space_group_name_H-M   'P 1'
#
loop_
_entity.id
_entity.type
_entity.pdbx_description
1 polymer ?
#
loop_
_entity_poly.entity_id
_entity_poly.type
_entity_poly.pdbx_seq_one_letter_code
_entity_poly.pdbx_strand_id
1 'polypeptide(L)'
;MEGWKKWYIVIAIVFIVTAIAGKIIRTQAPYTGLAEVDQLEDLLSLPVELEYALGDNGSKGVVVKDLTQNQENYIRQAEEADIIVLAESTGNLQFTTGTYGQEIRVSSVIKGSEWIDQNEKCWVWRNYGMEVMDGKIVYRNVLNLMQTGSYLVFLKRNQLNEYRAEKEFQTASEYFGYLQIPESKAQPIKQSQRNTLYKEWSELSIFTVSEEIADAWNQIAEILIQKFAKIEG
;
A
#
# COMPACT_ATOMS: atom_id res chain seq x y z
N MET A 1 17.23 -52.78 23.27
CA MET A 1 16.92 -51.32 23.52
C MET A 1 17.91 -50.33 22.92
N GLU A 2 19.07 -50.72 22.40
CA GLU A 2 20.08 -49.79 21.81
C GLU A 2 19.78 -49.34 20.36
N GLY A 3 19.07 -50.13 19.58
CA GLY A 3 18.78 -49.78 18.18
C GLY A 3 17.92 -48.51 17.99
N TRP A 4 16.94 -48.33 18.85
CA TRP A 4 16.02 -47.19 18.77
C TRP A 4 16.68 -45.83 19.07
N LYS A 5 17.64 -45.80 20.00
CA LYS A 5 18.39 -44.58 20.32
C LYS A 5 19.19 -44.06 19.13
N LYS A 6 19.76 -44.97 18.33
CA LYS A 6 20.49 -44.60 17.10
C LYS A 6 19.58 -43.94 16.06
N TRP A 7 18.36 -44.43 15.92
CA TRP A 7 17.37 -43.84 15.00
C TRP A 7 16.91 -42.42 15.43
N TYR A 8 16.74 -42.16 16.71
CA TYR A 8 16.43 -40.80 17.20
C TYR A 8 17.56 -39.81 16.90
N ILE A 9 18.81 -40.24 17.04
CA ILE A 9 19.98 -39.42 16.72
C ILE A 9 20.02 -39.10 15.21
N VAL A 10 19.77 -40.07 14.36
CA VAL A 10 19.72 -39.87 12.90
C VAL A 10 18.60 -38.90 12.50
N ILE A 11 17.40 -39.07 13.06
CA ILE A 11 16.28 -38.18 12.81
C ILE A 11 16.60 -36.76 13.27
N ALA A 12 17.18 -36.59 14.46
CA ALA A 12 17.56 -35.27 14.97
C ALA A 12 18.61 -34.59 14.08
N ILE A 13 19.62 -35.34 13.59
CA ILE A 13 20.64 -34.81 12.66
C ILE A 13 19.97 -34.38 11.34
N VAL A 14 19.10 -35.19 10.77
CA VAL A 14 18.37 -34.85 9.54
C VAL A 14 17.54 -33.58 9.74
N PHE A 15 16.85 -33.43 10.87
CA PHE A 15 16.08 -32.24 11.19
C PHE A 15 16.97 -30.99 11.31
N ILE A 16 18.10 -31.08 11.97
CA ILE A 16 19.07 -29.98 12.11
C ILE A 16 19.65 -29.61 10.74
N VAL A 17 20.04 -30.58 9.92
CA VAL A 17 20.60 -30.35 8.59
C VAL A 17 19.56 -29.69 7.66
N THR A 18 18.32 -30.17 7.67
CA THR A 18 17.24 -29.55 6.87
C THR A 18 16.88 -28.16 7.35
N ALA A 19 16.90 -27.88 8.65
CA ALA A 19 16.68 -26.54 9.19
C ALA A 19 17.81 -25.57 8.80
N ILE A 20 19.06 -26.02 8.87
CA ILE A 20 20.24 -25.23 8.44
C ILE A 20 20.20 -25.01 6.93
N ALA A 21 19.96 -26.05 6.13
CA ALA A 21 19.84 -25.94 4.68
C ALA A 21 18.67 -25.01 4.28
N GLY A 22 17.52 -25.12 4.93
CA GLY A 22 16.39 -24.22 4.74
C GLY A 22 16.73 -22.77 5.07
N LYS A 23 17.49 -22.52 6.13
CA LYS A 23 17.97 -21.19 6.48
C LYS A 23 18.97 -20.65 5.45
N ILE A 24 19.92 -21.47 5.00
CA ILE A 24 20.91 -21.10 3.98
C ILE A 24 20.21 -20.82 2.63
N ILE A 25 19.29 -21.68 2.21
CA ILE A 25 18.51 -21.46 0.97
C ILE A 25 17.69 -20.18 1.08
N ARG A 26 17.09 -19.90 2.23
CA ARG A 26 16.33 -18.67 2.46
C ARG A 26 17.21 -17.41 2.47
N THR A 27 18.47 -17.51 2.92
CA THR A 27 19.42 -16.38 2.90
C THR A 27 20.18 -16.24 1.58
N GLN A 28 20.26 -17.29 0.77
CA GLN A 28 20.92 -17.29 -0.54
C GLN A 28 19.96 -17.32 -1.73
N ALA A 29 18.68 -17.65 -1.52
CA ALA A 29 17.68 -17.36 -2.53
C ALA A 29 17.77 -15.84 -2.76
N PRO A 30 17.97 -15.38 -4.00
CA PRO A 30 17.83 -13.98 -4.31
C PRO A 30 16.36 -13.62 -4.05
N TYR A 31 16.04 -13.42 -2.79
CA TYR A 31 14.85 -12.70 -2.41
C TYR A 31 15.10 -11.33 -3.00
N THR A 32 14.59 -11.19 -4.21
CA THR A 32 14.41 -9.96 -4.92
C THR A 32 14.49 -8.80 -3.93
N GLY A 33 15.38 -7.86 -4.09
CA GLY A 33 15.79 -6.74 -3.24
C GLY A 33 14.79 -6.04 -2.32
N LEU A 34 13.64 -6.66 -2.07
CA LEU A 34 12.58 -6.26 -1.13
C LEU A 34 13.02 -6.32 0.35
N ALA A 35 14.02 -7.14 0.68
CA ALA A 35 14.47 -7.30 2.06
C ALA A 35 15.35 -6.13 2.56
N GLU A 36 15.75 -5.24 1.67
CA GLU A 36 16.63 -4.11 1.98
C GLU A 36 15.91 -2.76 1.94
N VAL A 37 14.64 -2.72 1.51
CA VAL A 37 13.84 -1.50 1.43
C VAL A 37 12.82 -1.51 2.56
N ASP A 38 13.09 -0.75 3.60
CA ASP A 38 12.20 -0.58 4.75
C ASP A 38 11.77 0.90 4.94
N GLN A 39 12.31 1.80 4.14
CA GLN A 39 12.01 3.24 4.16
C GLN A 39 11.58 3.73 2.77
N LEU A 40 10.67 4.69 2.77
CA LEU A 40 10.21 5.35 1.54
C LEU A 40 11.35 6.04 0.79
N GLU A 41 12.31 6.62 1.51
CA GLU A 41 13.47 7.30 0.93
C GLU A 41 14.33 6.37 0.06
N ASP A 42 14.43 5.09 0.41
CA ASP A 42 15.19 4.10 -0.35
C ASP A 42 14.62 3.92 -1.77
N LEU A 43 13.31 4.12 -1.93
CA LEU A 43 12.65 4.00 -3.22
C LEU A 43 12.88 5.21 -4.14
N LEU A 44 13.10 6.40 -3.58
CA LEU A 44 13.12 7.65 -4.37
C LEU A 44 14.21 7.66 -5.46
N SER A 45 15.29 6.93 -5.25
CA SER A 45 16.40 6.82 -6.19
C SER A 45 16.28 5.67 -7.19
N LEU A 46 15.30 4.78 -7.01
CA LEU A 46 15.12 3.63 -7.87
C LEU A 46 14.34 4.00 -9.14
N PRO A 47 14.71 3.43 -10.29
CA PRO A 47 13.90 3.53 -11.49
C PRO A 47 12.59 2.78 -11.31
N VAL A 48 11.52 3.32 -11.88
CA VAL A 48 10.19 2.71 -11.83
C VAL A 48 9.81 2.19 -13.20
N GLU A 49 9.35 0.94 -13.24
CA GLU A 49 8.63 0.37 -14.36
C GLU A 49 7.13 0.31 -14.00
N LEU A 50 6.35 1.16 -14.64
CA LEU A 50 4.90 1.19 -14.46
C LEU A 50 4.26 0.19 -15.42
N GLU A 51 3.86 -0.99 -14.91
CA GLU A 51 3.19 -2.01 -15.72
C GLU A 51 1.70 -1.69 -15.96
N TYR A 52 1.08 -0.95 -15.03
CA TYR A 52 -0.34 -0.60 -15.11
C TYR A 52 -0.56 0.86 -14.70
N ALA A 53 -1.38 1.55 -15.48
CA ALA A 53 -1.95 2.85 -15.12
C ALA A 53 -3.40 2.90 -15.56
N LEU A 54 -4.23 3.66 -14.86
CA LEU A 54 -5.63 3.84 -15.23
C LEU A 54 -5.74 4.45 -16.64
N GLY A 55 -6.56 3.85 -17.48
CA GLY A 55 -6.77 4.25 -18.87
C GLY A 55 -5.85 3.57 -19.88
N ASP A 56 -4.96 2.69 -19.44
CA ASP A 56 -4.17 1.83 -20.33
C ASP A 56 -5.03 0.81 -21.09
N ASN A 57 -4.48 0.32 -22.20
CA ASN A 57 -5.02 -0.82 -22.96
C ASN A 57 -6.50 -0.67 -23.35
N GLY A 58 -6.95 0.55 -23.63
CA GLY A 58 -8.33 0.81 -24.04
C GLY A 58 -9.34 0.86 -22.89
N SER A 59 -8.92 0.74 -21.64
CA SER A 59 -9.81 0.79 -20.46
C SER A 59 -10.32 2.20 -20.12
N LYS A 60 -9.75 3.25 -20.75
CA LYS A 60 -10.09 4.67 -20.47
C LYS A 60 -11.60 4.92 -20.38
N GLY A 61 -12.34 4.51 -21.41
CA GLY A 61 -13.78 4.81 -21.47
C GLY A 61 -14.57 4.12 -20.37
N VAL A 62 -14.18 2.91 -19.96
CA VAL A 62 -14.83 2.17 -18.87
C VAL A 62 -14.51 2.83 -17.53
N VAL A 63 -13.27 3.19 -17.28
CA VAL A 63 -12.85 3.82 -16.02
C VAL A 63 -13.44 5.22 -15.86
N VAL A 64 -13.45 6.04 -16.91
CA VAL A 64 -14.09 7.37 -16.88
C VAL A 64 -15.57 7.23 -16.57
N LYS A 65 -16.26 6.31 -17.28
CA LYS A 65 -17.68 6.05 -17.05
C LYS A 65 -17.94 5.60 -15.61
N ASP A 66 -17.11 4.71 -15.09
CA ASP A 66 -17.24 4.22 -13.72
C ASP A 66 -17.05 5.35 -12.70
N LEU A 67 -15.95 6.10 -12.77
CA LEU A 67 -15.70 7.21 -11.86
C LEU A 67 -16.78 8.32 -11.93
N THR A 68 -17.30 8.62 -13.12
CA THR A 68 -18.29 9.70 -13.29
C THR A 68 -19.73 9.26 -12.96
N GLN A 69 -20.10 8.01 -13.28
CA GLN A 69 -21.47 7.51 -13.06
C GLN A 69 -21.67 6.85 -11.70
N ASN A 70 -20.61 6.36 -11.08
CA ASN A 70 -20.63 5.67 -9.79
C ASN A 70 -20.01 6.50 -8.66
N GLN A 71 -19.89 7.82 -8.81
CA GLN A 71 -19.32 8.73 -7.83
C GLN A 71 -19.90 8.52 -6.42
N GLU A 72 -21.24 8.46 -6.31
CA GLU A 72 -21.93 8.20 -5.03
C GLU A 72 -21.55 6.85 -4.42
N ASN A 73 -21.26 5.85 -5.24
CA ASN A 73 -20.82 4.55 -4.75
C ASN A 73 -19.43 4.62 -4.10
N TYR A 74 -18.50 5.38 -4.68
CA TYR A 74 -17.18 5.57 -4.08
C TYR A 74 -17.24 6.35 -2.78
N ILE A 75 -18.09 7.39 -2.73
CA ILE A 75 -18.34 8.15 -1.49
C ILE A 75 -18.93 7.22 -0.42
N ARG A 76 -19.93 6.41 -0.78
CA ARG A 76 -20.51 5.44 0.15
C ARG A 76 -19.51 4.39 0.62
N GLN A 77 -18.65 3.86 -0.26
CA GLN A 77 -17.59 2.93 0.15
C GLN A 77 -16.63 3.54 1.19
N ALA A 78 -16.31 4.82 1.04
CA ALA A 78 -15.52 5.55 2.03
C ALA A 78 -16.27 5.73 3.36
N GLU A 79 -17.58 6.02 3.33
CA GLU A 79 -18.43 6.12 4.51
C GLU A 79 -18.59 4.78 5.25
N GLU A 80 -18.65 3.68 4.50
CA GLU A 80 -18.77 2.31 5.01
C GLU A 80 -17.43 1.74 5.52
N ALA A 81 -16.32 2.48 5.41
CA ALA A 81 -15.08 2.08 6.03
C ALA A 81 -15.27 1.85 7.54
N ASP A 82 -14.65 0.81 8.09
CA ASP A 82 -14.74 0.49 9.52
C ASP A 82 -14.09 1.59 10.36
N ILE A 83 -12.99 2.16 9.83
CA ILE A 83 -12.17 3.17 10.50
C ILE A 83 -11.87 4.28 9.51
N ILE A 84 -12.01 5.53 9.95
CA ILE A 84 -11.64 6.74 9.20
C ILE A 84 -10.76 7.58 10.11
N VAL A 85 -9.55 7.90 9.67
CA VAL A 85 -8.59 8.67 10.45
C VAL A 85 -7.91 9.75 9.64
N LEU A 86 -7.47 10.80 10.33
CA LEU A 86 -6.39 11.66 9.86
C LEU A 86 -5.08 11.08 10.39
N ALA A 87 -4.08 10.94 9.55
CA ALA A 87 -2.83 10.31 9.91
C ALA A 87 -1.65 10.88 9.13
N GLU A 88 -0.45 10.66 9.64
CA GLU A 88 0.81 10.99 8.97
C GLU A 88 1.53 9.69 8.58
N SER A 89 2.06 9.65 7.36
CA SER A 89 2.96 8.57 6.96
C SER A 89 4.28 8.67 7.75
N THR A 90 4.74 7.56 8.33
CA THR A 90 6.03 7.52 9.02
C THR A 90 7.20 7.27 8.07
N GLY A 91 6.92 6.92 6.81
CA GLY A 91 7.91 6.51 5.83
C GLY A 91 8.31 5.04 5.92
N ASN A 92 7.93 4.34 6.99
CA ASN A 92 8.25 2.92 7.15
C ASN A 92 7.45 2.05 6.16
N LEU A 93 8.12 1.11 5.55
CA LEU A 93 7.59 0.16 4.58
C LEU A 93 7.82 -1.28 5.02
N GLN A 94 6.89 -2.15 4.69
CA GLN A 94 7.05 -3.60 4.79
C GLN A 94 6.55 -4.24 3.50
N PHE A 95 7.31 -5.21 3.01
CA PHE A 95 6.93 -5.98 1.84
C PHE A 95 6.75 -7.45 2.22
N THR A 96 5.72 -8.06 1.64
CA THR A 96 5.51 -9.50 1.67
C THR A 96 5.24 -9.98 0.25
N THR A 97 5.16 -11.29 0.03
CA THR A 97 4.83 -11.80 -1.30
C THR A 97 3.45 -11.30 -1.74
N GLY A 98 3.44 -10.36 -2.69
CA GLY A 98 2.21 -9.82 -3.30
C GLY A 98 1.49 -8.72 -2.49
N THR A 99 2.02 -8.29 -1.32
CA THR A 99 1.44 -7.18 -0.55
C THR A 99 2.53 -6.25 -0.04
N TYR A 100 2.17 -5.00 0.19
CA TYR A 100 3.01 -4.06 0.92
C TYR A 100 2.21 -3.33 1.99
N GLY A 101 2.88 -2.95 3.07
CA GLY A 101 2.35 -2.16 4.18
C GLY A 101 3.10 -0.86 4.33
N GLN A 102 2.38 0.19 4.69
CA GLN A 102 2.93 1.48 5.10
C GLN A 102 2.52 1.76 6.54
N GLU A 103 3.46 2.15 7.39
CA GLU A 103 3.16 2.56 8.75
C GLU A 103 2.65 4.00 8.74
N ILE A 104 1.55 4.23 9.45
CA ILE A 104 1.01 5.55 9.71
C ILE A 104 0.93 5.82 11.22
N ARG A 105 0.97 7.11 11.58
CA ARG A 105 0.65 7.60 12.93
C ARG A 105 -0.67 8.35 12.88
N VAL A 106 -1.63 7.93 13.67
CA VAL A 106 -2.97 8.54 13.72
C VAL A 106 -2.90 9.90 14.40
N SER A 107 -3.31 10.95 13.69
CA SER A 107 -3.41 12.32 14.23
C SER A 107 -4.77 12.59 14.85
N SER A 108 -5.85 12.03 14.25
CA SER A 108 -7.22 12.14 14.76
C SER A 108 -8.06 10.96 14.28
N VAL A 109 -8.99 10.50 15.11
CA VAL A 109 -9.94 9.44 14.76
C VAL A 109 -11.30 10.08 14.47
N ILE A 110 -11.80 9.91 13.24
CA ILE A 110 -13.10 10.41 12.78
C ILE A 110 -14.18 9.34 13.01
N LYS A 111 -13.83 8.06 12.77
CA LYS A 111 -14.70 6.90 12.94
C LYS A 111 -13.86 5.70 13.37
N GLY A 112 -14.39 4.82 14.21
CA GLY A 112 -13.75 3.56 14.62
C GLY A 112 -12.80 3.71 15.82
N SER A 113 -13.09 4.64 16.74
CA SER A 113 -12.32 4.86 17.99
C SER A 113 -12.27 3.65 18.91
N GLU A 114 -13.11 2.66 18.71
CA GLU A 114 -13.06 1.38 19.40
C GLU A 114 -11.93 0.45 18.93
N TRP A 115 -11.30 0.78 17.78
CA TRP A 115 -10.27 -0.02 17.14
C TRP A 115 -8.89 0.60 17.14
N ILE A 116 -8.82 1.94 17.16
CA ILE A 116 -7.56 2.67 17.09
C ILE A 116 -7.67 3.98 17.86
N ASP A 117 -6.59 4.36 18.54
CA ASP A 117 -6.51 5.59 19.31
C ASP A 117 -5.70 6.67 18.59
N GLN A 118 -5.92 7.92 18.99
CA GLN A 118 -5.08 9.05 18.57
C GLN A 118 -3.63 8.84 19.03
N ASN A 119 -2.67 9.22 18.21
CA ASN A 119 -1.23 9.03 18.36
C ASN A 119 -0.73 7.59 18.24
N GLU A 120 -1.62 6.64 18.03
CA GLU A 120 -1.25 5.25 17.81
C GLU A 120 -0.64 5.06 16.41
N LYS A 121 0.24 4.08 16.29
CA LYS A 121 0.80 3.62 15.01
C LYS A 121 0.10 2.36 14.55
N CYS A 122 -0.09 2.24 13.24
CA CYS A 122 -0.61 1.03 12.64
C CYS A 122 -0.07 0.84 11.23
N TRP A 123 -0.15 -0.39 10.74
CA TRP A 123 0.19 -0.74 9.37
C TRP A 123 -1.06 -0.72 8.48
N VAL A 124 -0.94 -0.05 7.34
CA VAL A 124 -1.95 -0.02 6.28
C VAL A 124 -1.48 -0.89 5.13
N TRP A 125 -2.10 -2.04 4.98
CA TRP A 125 -1.76 -3.04 3.99
C TRP A 125 -2.55 -2.88 2.70
N ARG A 126 -1.88 -3.13 1.59
CA ARG A 126 -2.49 -3.21 0.26
C ARG A 126 -2.09 -4.50 -0.45
N ASN A 127 -3.09 -5.12 -1.07
CA ASN A 127 -2.86 -6.30 -1.89
C ASN A 127 -2.39 -5.87 -3.27
N TYR A 128 -1.43 -6.62 -3.81
CA TYR A 128 -0.88 -6.50 -5.16
C TYR A 128 -0.41 -5.08 -5.54
N GLY A 129 0.68 -5.01 -6.22
CA GLY A 129 0.97 -3.85 -7.01
C GLY A 129 2.32 -3.21 -6.88
N MET A 130 3.19 -3.67 -6.02
CA MET A 130 4.55 -3.15 -5.96
C MET A 130 5.55 -4.24 -5.59
N GLU A 131 6.59 -4.34 -6.40
CA GLU A 131 7.74 -5.19 -6.16
C GLU A 131 9.02 -4.41 -6.44
N VAL A 132 10.10 -4.70 -5.72
CA VAL A 132 11.43 -4.22 -6.07
C VAL A 132 12.20 -5.40 -6.63
N MET A 133 12.54 -5.36 -7.91
CA MET A 133 13.23 -6.43 -8.64
C MET A 133 14.40 -5.85 -9.41
N ASP A 134 15.56 -6.48 -9.32
CA ASP A 134 16.76 -6.09 -10.08
C ASP A 134 17.11 -4.59 -9.96
N GLY A 135 16.93 -4.01 -8.76
CA GLY A 135 17.22 -2.61 -8.48
C GLY A 135 16.24 -1.61 -9.10
N LYS A 136 15.05 -2.06 -9.49
CA LYS A 136 13.96 -1.20 -9.98
C LYS A 136 12.65 -1.53 -9.27
N ILE A 137 11.76 -0.56 -9.21
CA ILE A 137 10.39 -0.72 -8.73
C ILE A 137 9.52 -1.15 -9.91
N VAL A 138 8.85 -2.30 -9.79
CA VAL A 138 7.77 -2.71 -10.70
C VAL A 138 6.46 -2.35 -10.04
N TYR A 139 5.72 -1.41 -10.63
CA TYR A 139 4.48 -0.87 -10.04
C TYR A 139 3.26 -1.29 -10.85
N ARG A 140 2.31 -1.97 -10.18
CA ARG A 140 1.08 -2.52 -10.78
C ARG A 140 -0.19 -1.96 -10.13
N ASN A 141 -0.05 -1.01 -9.22
CA ASN A 141 -1.18 -0.43 -8.49
C ASN A 141 -1.58 0.92 -9.08
N VAL A 142 -2.82 1.32 -8.80
CA VAL A 142 -3.37 2.62 -9.22
C VAL A 142 -2.97 3.71 -8.23
N LEU A 143 -3.17 3.47 -6.95
CA LEU A 143 -2.91 4.43 -5.89
C LEU A 143 -1.43 4.42 -5.53
N ASN A 144 -0.79 5.57 -5.56
CA ASN A 144 0.63 5.72 -5.21
C ASN A 144 0.86 5.45 -3.72
N LEU A 145 2.11 5.31 -3.28
CA LEU A 145 2.47 5.23 -1.87
C LEU A 145 2.18 6.56 -1.16
N MET A 146 1.78 6.49 0.11
CA MET A 146 1.74 7.67 0.97
C MET A 146 3.15 8.22 1.14
N GLN A 147 3.34 9.46 0.74
CA GLN A 147 4.57 10.21 0.94
C GLN A 147 4.59 10.87 2.33
N THR A 148 5.64 11.61 2.65
CA THR A 148 5.65 12.45 3.85
C THR A 148 4.51 13.47 3.77
N GLY A 149 3.69 13.53 4.81
CA GLY A 149 2.54 14.45 4.88
C GLY A 149 1.35 13.86 5.60
N SER A 150 0.27 14.63 5.64
CA SER A 150 -0.98 14.25 6.29
C SER A 150 -1.95 13.63 5.29
N TYR A 151 -2.69 12.63 5.75
CA TYR A 151 -3.63 11.86 4.94
C TYR A 151 -4.95 11.66 5.65
N LEU A 152 -6.03 11.68 4.87
CA LEU A 152 -7.30 11.11 5.24
C LEU A 152 -7.27 9.63 4.80
N VAL A 153 -7.44 8.71 5.74
CA VAL A 153 -7.26 7.27 5.50
C VAL A 153 -8.54 6.51 5.83
N PHE A 154 -8.98 5.68 4.89
CA PHE A 154 -10.17 4.83 5.00
C PHE A 154 -9.75 3.37 5.10
N LEU A 155 -10.08 2.73 6.23
CA LEU A 155 -9.57 1.41 6.58
C LEU A 155 -10.70 0.41 6.81
N LYS A 156 -10.40 -0.85 6.46
CA LYS A 156 -11.17 -2.03 6.85
C LYS A 156 -10.37 -2.85 7.85
N ARG A 157 -11.09 -3.44 8.79
CA ARG A 157 -10.51 -4.37 9.74
C ARG A 157 -10.03 -5.63 9.04
N ASN A 158 -8.87 -6.10 9.43
CA ASN A 158 -8.40 -7.43 9.07
C ASN A 158 -8.80 -8.41 10.18
N GLN A 159 -9.52 -9.47 9.85
CA GLN A 159 -9.98 -10.46 10.83
C GLN A 159 -8.83 -11.21 11.53
N LEU A 160 -7.61 -11.12 11.01
CA LEU A 160 -6.43 -11.75 11.59
C LEU A 160 -5.72 -10.91 12.66
N ASN A 161 -6.15 -9.67 12.90
CA ASN A 161 -5.48 -8.74 13.82
C ASN A 161 -5.54 -9.13 15.30
N GLU A 162 -6.47 -9.98 15.70
CA GLU A 162 -6.60 -10.41 17.10
C GLU A 162 -5.38 -11.19 17.62
N TYR A 163 -4.51 -11.65 16.73
CA TYR A 163 -3.35 -12.49 17.04
C TYR A 163 -2.00 -11.79 16.85
N ARG A 164 -1.99 -10.52 16.44
CA ARG A 164 -0.76 -9.77 16.16
C ARG A 164 -0.53 -8.68 17.20
N ALA A 165 0.75 -8.47 17.55
CA ALA A 165 1.14 -7.43 18.50
C ALA A 165 0.98 -6.00 17.93
N GLU A 166 1.05 -5.87 16.59
CA GLU A 166 0.90 -4.62 15.88
C GLU A 166 -0.48 -4.54 15.22
N LYS A 167 -1.08 -3.36 15.25
CA LYS A 167 -2.36 -3.14 14.58
C LYS A 167 -2.15 -3.05 13.08
N GLU A 168 -2.91 -3.84 12.35
CA GLU A 168 -2.85 -3.94 10.89
C GLU A 168 -4.24 -3.81 10.30
N PHE A 169 -4.36 -2.96 9.31
CA PHE A 169 -5.60 -2.71 8.59
C PHE A 169 -5.39 -2.79 7.08
N GLN A 170 -6.45 -2.97 6.32
CA GLN A 170 -6.44 -2.87 4.87
C GLN A 170 -7.13 -1.58 4.43
N THR A 171 -6.78 -1.06 3.26
CA THR A 171 -7.50 0.07 2.68
C THR A 171 -8.94 -0.34 2.32
N ALA A 172 -9.91 0.54 2.60
CA ALA A 172 -11.32 0.29 2.31
C ALA A 172 -11.66 0.38 0.83
N SER A 173 -10.84 1.08 0.04
CA SER A 173 -11.04 1.27 -1.39
C SER A 173 -9.71 1.13 -2.13
N GLU A 174 -9.77 0.60 -3.36
CA GLU A 174 -8.63 0.50 -4.25
C GLU A 174 -8.20 1.86 -4.80
N TYR A 175 -9.15 2.76 -5.07
CA TYR A 175 -8.90 4.08 -5.66
C TYR A 175 -8.85 5.21 -4.64
N PHE A 176 -9.49 5.05 -3.48
CA PHE A 176 -9.67 6.09 -2.46
C PHE A 176 -9.33 5.56 -1.06
N GLY A 177 -8.39 4.64 -0.95
CA GLY A 177 -7.97 4.08 0.34
C GLY A 177 -7.32 5.11 1.26
N TYR A 178 -6.69 6.13 0.68
CA TYR A 178 -6.15 7.30 1.38
C TYR A 178 -6.04 8.49 0.42
N LEU A 179 -6.13 9.68 0.98
CA LEU A 179 -6.07 10.95 0.26
C LEU A 179 -5.12 11.88 1.00
N GLN A 180 -4.18 12.48 0.30
CA GLN A 180 -3.30 13.50 0.88
C GLN A 180 -4.11 14.76 1.18
N ILE A 181 -3.86 15.39 2.31
CA ILE A 181 -4.50 16.65 2.69
C ILE A 181 -3.44 17.77 2.82
N PRO A 182 -3.81 19.00 2.51
CA PRO A 182 -5.16 19.49 2.15
C PRO A 182 -5.61 19.11 0.73
N GLU A 183 -4.73 18.64 -0.14
CA GLU A 183 -5.01 18.43 -1.55
C GLU A 183 -4.36 17.13 -2.05
N SER A 184 -5.15 16.30 -2.70
CA SER A 184 -4.68 15.14 -3.47
C SER A 184 -4.62 15.50 -4.95
N LYS A 185 -3.56 15.05 -5.65
CA LYS A 185 -3.34 15.36 -7.06
C LYS A 185 -3.27 14.10 -7.91
N ALA A 186 -4.16 14.02 -8.89
CA ALA A 186 -4.03 13.09 -10.00
C ALA A 186 -3.66 13.89 -11.26
N GLN A 187 -2.64 13.43 -11.97
CA GLN A 187 -2.20 13.99 -13.24
C GLN A 187 -1.85 12.87 -14.21
N PRO A 188 -2.07 13.05 -15.52
CA PRO A 188 -1.75 12.02 -16.49
C PRO A 188 -0.24 11.86 -16.65
N ILE A 189 0.22 10.62 -16.59
CA ILE A 189 1.61 10.25 -16.84
C ILE A 189 1.83 10.12 -18.35
N LYS A 190 2.84 10.81 -18.87
CA LYS A 190 3.24 10.68 -20.28
C LYS A 190 3.95 9.35 -20.50
N GLN A 191 3.80 8.77 -21.70
CA GLN A 191 4.47 7.51 -22.07
C GLN A 191 6.00 7.56 -21.89
N SER A 192 6.61 8.72 -22.15
CA SER A 192 8.05 8.93 -21.97
C SER A 192 8.52 8.92 -20.51
N GLN A 193 7.61 9.03 -19.55
CA GLN A 193 7.91 9.06 -18.12
C GLN A 193 7.82 7.69 -17.45
N ARG A 194 7.42 6.63 -18.19
CA ARG A 194 7.18 5.30 -17.60
C ARG A 194 8.41 4.57 -17.06
N ASN A 195 9.60 5.10 -17.33
CA ASN A 195 10.88 4.55 -16.87
C ASN A 195 11.74 5.66 -16.25
N THR A 196 11.19 6.42 -15.34
CA THR A 196 11.90 7.47 -14.62
C THR A 196 12.18 7.05 -13.17
N LEU A 197 12.85 7.90 -12.41
CA LEU A 197 13.06 7.65 -10.98
C LEU A 197 11.76 7.86 -10.22
N TYR A 198 11.54 7.06 -9.17
CA TYR A 198 10.31 7.12 -8.36
C TYR A 198 10.04 8.53 -7.79
N LYS A 199 11.08 9.28 -7.43
CA LYS A 199 10.95 10.66 -6.94
C LYS A 199 10.19 11.60 -7.89
N GLU A 200 10.18 11.32 -9.19
CA GLU A 200 9.45 12.14 -10.16
C GLU A 200 7.93 11.91 -10.11
N TRP A 201 7.50 10.81 -9.47
CA TRP A 201 6.11 10.43 -9.33
C TRP A 201 5.61 10.50 -7.89
N SER A 202 6.51 10.80 -6.94
CA SER A 202 6.18 10.79 -5.52
C SER A 202 5.05 11.75 -5.14
N GLU A 203 4.85 12.84 -5.88
CA GLU A 203 3.77 13.81 -5.63
C GLU A 203 2.41 13.39 -6.23
N LEU A 204 2.38 12.36 -7.08
CA LEU A 204 1.13 11.90 -7.66
C LEU A 204 0.36 11.04 -6.67
N SER A 205 -0.95 11.21 -6.58
CA SER A 205 -1.82 10.37 -5.75
C SER A 205 -2.20 9.07 -6.45
N ILE A 206 -2.34 9.10 -7.79
CA ILE A 206 -2.67 7.93 -8.61
C ILE A 206 -1.87 7.92 -9.90
N PHE A 207 -1.78 6.73 -10.50
CA PHE A 207 -1.18 6.54 -11.81
C PHE A 207 -2.24 6.39 -12.90
N THR A 208 -2.35 7.39 -13.75
CA THR A 208 -3.27 7.41 -14.90
C THR A 208 -2.56 7.96 -16.13
N VAL A 209 -3.03 7.57 -17.32
CA VAL A 209 -2.58 8.13 -18.60
C VAL A 209 -3.65 9.04 -19.23
N SER A 210 -4.76 9.28 -18.54
CA SER A 210 -5.91 10.04 -19.03
C SER A 210 -6.22 11.25 -18.16
N GLU A 211 -6.31 12.42 -18.77
CA GLU A 211 -6.73 13.65 -18.12
C GLU A 211 -8.16 13.54 -17.57
N GLU A 212 -9.09 12.95 -18.32
CA GLU A 212 -10.49 12.79 -17.89
C GLU A 212 -10.60 11.88 -16.66
N ILE A 213 -9.73 10.85 -16.53
CA ILE A 213 -9.67 10.00 -15.33
C ILE A 213 -9.10 10.80 -14.15
N ALA A 214 -8.03 11.57 -14.39
CA ALA A 214 -7.44 12.42 -13.36
C ALA A 214 -8.45 13.43 -12.82
N ASP A 215 -9.19 14.09 -13.70
CA ASP A 215 -10.23 15.08 -13.33
C ASP A 215 -11.37 14.43 -12.54
N ALA A 216 -11.89 13.29 -13.01
CA ALA A 216 -12.98 12.59 -12.32
C ALA A 216 -12.53 12.10 -10.93
N TRP A 217 -11.30 11.58 -10.82
CA TRP A 217 -10.74 11.16 -9.54
C TRP A 217 -10.54 12.34 -8.60
N ASN A 218 -9.97 13.47 -9.07
CA ASN A 218 -9.77 14.67 -8.28
C ASN A 218 -11.08 15.22 -7.71
N GLN A 219 -12.17 15.21 -8.49
CA GLN A 219 -13.49 15.65 -8.03
C GLN A 219 -14.01 14.80 -6.86
N ILE A 220 -13.89 13.47 -6.94
CA ILE A 220 -14.30 12.57 -5.86
C ILE A 220 -13.40 12.77 -4.63
N ALA A 221 -12.08 12.87 -4.83
CA ALA A 221 -11.13 13.11 -3.76
C ALA A 221 -11.42 14.40 -2.99
N GLU A 222 -11.74 15.49 -3.71
CA GLU A 222 -12.13 16.78 -3.11
C GLU A 222 -13.40 16.65 -2.27
N ILE A 223 -14.44 15.97 -2.76
CA ILE A 223 -15.68 15.73 -2.02
C ILE A 223 -15.39 14.96 -0.72
N LEU A 224 -14.56 13.90 -0.79
CA LEU A 224 -14.20 13.11 0.38
C LEU A 224 -13.41 13.93 1.39
N ILE A 225 -12.44 14.73 0.94
CA ILE A 225 -11.66 15.61 1.82
C ILE A 225 -12.58 16.64 2.49
N GLN A 226 -13.44 17.32 1.75
CA GLN A 226 -14.38 18.29 2.31
C GLN A 226 -15.37 17.67 3.30
N LYS A 227 -15.76 16.43 3.07
CA LYS A 227 -16.71 15.73 3.94
C LYS A 227 -16.10 15.28 5.26
N PHE A 228 -14.90 14.76 5.23
CA PHE A 228 -14.29 14.08 6.39
C PHE A 228 -13.13 14.84 7.04
N ALA A 229 -12.31 15.53 6.26
CA ALA A 229 -11.19 16.28 6.76
C ALA A 229 -11.59 17.75 6.97
N LYS A 230 -12.66 18.06 7.74
CA LYS A 230 -13.02 19.45 8.04
C LYS A 230 -11.76 20.20 8.50
N ILE A 231 -11.11 20.84 7.53
CA ILE A 231 -10.01 21.73 7.80
C ILE A 231 -10.69 22.96 8.38
N GLU A 232 -10.67 23.09 9.71
CA GLU A 232 -11.06 24.34 10.36
C GLU A 232 -10.07 25.38 9.86
N GLY A 233 -10.58 26.29 9.01
CA GLY A 233 -9.86 27.46 8.53
C GLY A 233 -9.72 28.52 9.62
#